data_4418fd8d51b465aa7a79d8bb25d21cf4
#
_entry.id   4418fd8d51b465aa7a79d8bb25d21cf4
#
_cell.length_a   1.000
_cell.length_b   1.000
_cell.length_c   1.000
_cell.angle_alpha   90.00
_cell.angle_beta   90.00
_cell.angle_gamma   90.00
#
_symmetry.space_group_name_H-M   'P 1'
#
loop_
_entity.id
_entity.type
_entity.pdbx_description
1 polymer ?
#
loop_
_entity_poly.entity_id
_entity_poly.type
_entity_poly.pdbx_seq_one_letter_code
_entity_poly.pdbx_strand_id
1 'polypeptide(L)'
;MEKIAIITDSTADLSEAYIKENNIYVANLYVILDDKIYRDREEIKADDFAAINESDRDYTAKTSATAPDDFSKLFAKVKEDGYDTAIYIGISPKLSATLTNSNLAETGGLKVHIVDSGSVSLMEGIIVNYAVDLVKKGLGADEIVEKLNASIGKQYSYCYFDTLKYLKAGGRIGKLAKRVSTIFNVKPLLVLDGKGDFELVKLKLTREKAYKLIEEKIRADIGNAENYYLFYVSGKDDYVIDELRERLVDIDSKAKSIHQGRFGSVVSAHAGSKTFALGYLVINE
;
A
#
# COMPACT_ATOMS: atom_id res chain seq x y z
N MET A 1 -28.62 12.68 1.09
CA MET A 1 -27.24 12.47 1.56
C MET A 1 -26.46 12.01 0.33
N GLU A 2 -25.32 12.58 0.06
CA GLU A 2 -24.47 12.22 -1.08
C GLU A 2 -24.05 10.75 -0.96
N LYS A 3 -24.20 9.98 -2.05
CA LYS A 3 -23.81 8.56 -2.07
C LYS A 3 -22.41 8.45 -2.61
N ILE A 4 -21.44 8.26 -1.72
CA ILE A 4 -20.01 8.30 -2.01
C ILE A 4 -19.47 6.87 -2.16
N ALA A 5 -18.83 6.57 -3.29
CA ALA A 5 -18.05 5.34 -3.49
C ALA A 5 -16.59 5.56 -3.10
N ILE A 6 -15.99 4.57 -2.44
CA ILE A 6 -14.54 4.53 -2.24
C ILE A 6 -13.93 3.62 -3.30
N ILE A 7 -12.92 4.13 -3.99
CA ILE A 7 -12.14 3.42 -4.99
C ILE A 7 -10.68 3.42 -4.55
N THR A 8 -9.99 2.31 -4.74
CA THR A 8 -8.53 2.23 -4.59
C THR A 8 -7.95 1.43 -5.75
N ASP A 9 -6.66 1.16 -5.74
CA ASP A 9 -6.06 0.22 -6.69
C ASP A 9 -5.53 -1.05 -5.99
N SER A 10 -5.14 -2.03 -6.79
CA SER A 10 -4.77 -3.35 -6.25
C SER A 10 -3.52 -3.32 -5.37
N THR A 11 -2.74 -2.24 -5.43
CA THR A 11 -1.55 -2.10 -4.59
C THR A 11 -1.85 -1.68 -3.15
N ALA A 12 -3.09 -1.36 -2.80
CA ALA A 12 -3.50 -1.11 -1.41
C ALA A 12 -3.42 -2.36 -0.51
N ASP A 13 -3.28 -3.54 -1.10
CA ASP A 13 -3.14 -4.86 -0.42
C ASP A 13 -4.22 -5.14 0.64
N LEU A 14 -5.39 -4.51 0.49
CA LEU A 14 -6.54 -4.76 1.36
C LEU A 14 -7.09 -6.17 1.15
N SER A 15 -7.53 -6.82 2.23
CA SER A 15 -8.13 -8.13 2.15
C SER A 15 -9.45 -8.13 1.37
N GLU A 16 -9.75 -9.23 0.67
CA GLU A 16 -11.02 -9.40 -0.06
C GLU A 16 -12.24 -9.22 0.85
N ALA A 17 -12.13 -9.71 2.09
CA ALA A 17 -13.19 -9.58 3.09
C ALA A 17 -13.47 -8.09 3.39
N TYR A 18 -12.42 -7.30 3.63
CA TYR A 18 -12.55 -5.88 3.93
C TYR A 18 -13.10 -5.07 2.75
N ILE A 19 -12.63 -5.37 1.54
CA ILE A 19 -13.12 -4.75 0.30
C ILE A 19 -14.62 -5.00 0.12
N LYS A 20 -15.04 -6.26 0.28
CA LYS A 20 -16.43 -6.66 0.13
C LYS A 20 -17.34 -6.05 1.21
N GLU A 21 -16.91 -6.10 2.47
CA GLU A 21 -17.65 -5.55 3.61
C GLU A 21 -17.94 -4.06 3.46
N ASN A 22 -16.99 -3.31 2.89
CA ASN A 22 -17.06 -1.86 2.77
C ASN A 22 -17.43 -1.38 1.36
N ASN A 23 -17.79 -2.29 0.44
CA ASN A 23 -18.14 -1.99 -0.95
C ASN A 23 -17.07 -1.13 -1.66
N ILE A 24 -15.79 -1.45 -1.47
CA ILE A 24 -14.67 -0.74 -2.08
C ILE A 24 -14.48 -1.24 -3.51
N TYR A 25 -14.34 -0.33 -4.46
CA TYR A 25 -14.00 -0.64 -5.84
C TYR A 25 -12.48 -0.66 -6.00
N VAL A 26 -11.97 -1.61 -6.81
CA VAL A 26 -10.53 -1.79 -6.99
C VAL A 26 -10.15 -1.69 -8.46
N ALA A 27 -9.25 -0.77 -8.78
CA ALA A 27 -8.59 -0.67 -10.07
C ALA A 27 -7.36 -1.58 -10.10
N ASN A 28 -7.43 -2.72 -10.79
CA ASN A 28 -6.36 -3.68 -10.79
C ASN A 28 -5.20 -3.24 -11.72
N LEU A 29 -3.98 -3.33 -11.20
CA LEU A 29 -2.75 -3.25 -11.97
C LEU A 29 -2.48 -4.59 -12.66
N TYR A 30 -1.36 -4.68 -13.37
CA TYR A 30 -0.97 -5.88 -14.09
C TYR A 30 0.39 -6.37 -13.65
N VAL A 31 0.56 -7.68 -13.59
CA VAL A 31 1.84 -8.39 -13.44
C VAL A 31 2.19 -9.06 -14.77
N ILE A 32 3.43 -8.91 -15.19
CA ILE A 32 3.97 -9.51 -16.40
C ILE A 32 5.01 -10.54 -15.97
N LEU A 33 4.73 -11.80 -16.24
CA LEU A 33 5.59 -12.94 -15.94
C LEU A 33 5.86 -13.73 -17.20
N ASP A 34 7.15 -13.91 -17.55
CA ASP A 34 7.55 -14.69 -18.73
C ASP A 34 6.77 -14.27 -19.99
N ASP A 35 6.65 -12.95 -20.22
CA ASP A 35 5.92 -12.30 -21.32
C ASP A 35 4.40 -12.50 -21.33
N LYS A 36 3.82 -13.10 -20.30
CA LYS A 36 2.37 -13.16 -20.08
C LYS A 36 1.91 -12.07 -19.13
N ILE A 37 0.80 -11.44 -19.48
CA ILE A 37 0.17 -10.37 -18.71
C ILE A 37 -0.96 -10.98 -17.89
N TYR A 38 -0.96 -10.70 -16.59
CA TYR A 38 -1.98 -11.12 -15.64
C TYR A 38 -2.55 -9.90 -14.92
N ARG A 39 -3.87 -9.85 -14.80
CA ARG A 39 -4.56 -8.87 -14.00
C ARG A 39 -4.40 -9.24 -12.52
N ASP A 40 -3.82 -8.33 -11.75
CA ASP A 40 -3.59 -8.55 -10.31
C ASP A 40 -4.91 -8.82 -9.60
N ARG A 41 -4.91 -9.68 -8.59
CA ARG A 41 -6.05 -10.14 -7.79
C ARG A 41 -7.09 -11.00 -8.52
N GLU A 42 -7.23 -10.89 -9.84
CA GLU A 42 -8.18 -11.67 -10.65
C GLU A 42 -7.53 -12.92 -11.25
N GLU A 43 -6.41 -12.75 -11.94
CA GLU A 43 -5.72 -13.80 -12.69
C GLU A 43 -4.46 -14.29 -11.99
N ILE A 44 -3.91 -13.50 -11.06
CA ILE A 44 -2.78 -13.86 -10.21
C ILE A 44 -2.99 -13.30 -8.82
N LYS A 45 -2.80 -14.13 -7.78
CA LYS A 45 -2.96 -13.76 -6.39
C LYS A 45 -1.60 -13.69 -5.68
N ALA A 46 -1.59 -13.08 -4.49
CA ALA A 46 -0.39 -12.97 -3.67
C ALA A 46 0.30 -14.32 -3.40
N ASP A 47 -0.48 -15.35 -3.08
CA ASP A 47 0.05 -16.70 -2.80
C ASP A 47 0.64 -17.37 -4.05
N ASP A 48 0.01 -17.20 -5.21
CA ASP A 48 0.52 -17.71 -6.49
C ASP A 48 1.88 -17.06 -6.80
N PHE A 49 1.98 -15.76 -6.60
CA PHE A 49 3.21 -15.02 -6.83
C PHE A 49 4.30 -15.37 -5.79
N ALA A 50 3.94 -15.58 -4.53
CA ALA A 50 4.86 -16.02 -3.50
C ALA A 50 5.47 -17.38 -3.84
N ALA A 51 4.67 -18.34 -4.32
CA ALA A 51 5.13 -19.65 -4.76
C ALA A 51 6.11 -19.56 -5.96
N ILE A 52 5.86 -18.64 -6.90
CA ILE A 52 6.77 -18.38 -8.03
C ILE A 52 8.10 -17.82 -7.52
N ASN A 53 8.06 -16.88 -6.57
CA ASN A 53 9.24 -16.28 -5.96
C ASN A 53 10.14 -17.28 -5.20
N GLU A 54 9.57 -18.38 -4.73
CA GLU A 54 10.28 -19.43 -4.00
C GLU A 54 10.88 -20.49 -4.92
N SER A 55 10.34 -20.64 -6.10
CA SER A 55 10.94 -21.53 -7.08
C SER A 55 12.33 -21.01 -7.43
N ASP A 56 13.35 -21.89 -7.44
CA ASP A 56 14.73 -21.55 -7.90
C ASP A 56 14.78 -21.18 -9.41
N ARG A 57 13.62 -20.92 -9.98
CA ARG A 57 13.44 -20.54 -11.37
C ARG A 57 13.85 -19.07 -11.56
N ASP A 58 14.74 -18.84 -12.48
CA ASP A 58 15.08 -17.49 -12.93
C ASP A 58 13.88 -16.95 -13.73
N TYR A 59 13.13 -16.02 -13.17
CA TYR A 59 12.01 -15.37 -13.82
C TYR A 59 12.15 -13.85 -13.78
N THR A 60 11.58 -13.19 -14.76
CA THR A 60 11.53 -11.74 -14.80
C THR A 60 10.08 -11.29 -14.54
N ALA A 61 9.84 -10.73 -13.36
CA ALA A 61 8.57 -10.09 -13.05
C ALA A 61 8.67 -8.59 -13.33
N LYS A 62 7.70 -8.09 -14.10
CA LYS A 62 7.48 -6.65 -14.32
C LYS A 62 6.04 -6.33 -13.94
N THR A 63 5.72 -5.06 -13.79
CA THR A 63 4.36 -4.61 -13.53
C THR A 63 3.98 -3.50 -14.49
N SER A 64 2.69 -3.38 -14.76
CA SER A 64 2.12 -2.28 -15.52
C SER A 64 1.02 -1.60 -14.73
N ALA A 65 0.92 -0.29 -14.88
CA ALA A 65 -0.13 0.51 -14.28
C ALA A 65 -1.50 0.16 -14.88
N THR A 66 -2.57 0.38 -14.11
CA THR A 66 -3.95 0.35 -14.62
C THR A 66 -4.10 1.33 -15.77
N ALA A 67 -4.71 0.89 -16.88
CA ALA A 67 -4.89 1.74 -18.06
C ALA A 67 -6.04 2.75 -17.86
N PRO A 68 -6.03 3.90 -18.55
CA PRO A 68 -7.15 4.86 -18.50
C PRO A 68 -8.50 4.24 -18.87
N ASP A 69 -8.53 3.34 -19.87
CA ASP A 69 -9.74 2.63 -20.27
C ASP A 69 -10.32 1.72 -19.17
N ASP A 70 -9.46 1.08 -18.37
CA ASP A 70 -9.91 0.28 -17.21
C ASP A 70 -10.52 1.17 -16.12
N PHE A 71 -9.97 2.35 -15.89
CA PHE A 71 -10.58 3.34 -14.99
C PHE A 71 -11.92 3.84 -15.55
N SER A 72 -12.03 4.10 -16.86
CA SER A 72 -13.29 4.53 -17.47
C SER A 72 -14.38 3.48 -17.26
N LYS A 73 -14.08 2.20 -17.46
CA LYS A 73 -14.99 1.09 -17.18
C LYS A 73 -15.39 1.01 -15.71
N LEU A 74 -14.40 1.19 -14.80
CA LEU A 74 -14.65 1.16 -13.36
C LEU A 74 -15.56 2.32 -12.92
N PHE A 75 -15.32 3.53 -13.42
CA PHE A 75 -16.15 4.71 -13.12
C PHE A 75 -17.57 4.55 -13.67
N ALA A 76 -17.72 4.00 -14.87
CA ALA A 76 -19.04 3.68 -15.43
C ALA A 76 -19.78 2.68 -14.51
N LYS A 77 -19.11 1.62 -14.06
CA LYS A 77 -19.67 0.64 -13.12
C LYS A 77 -20.11 1.28 -11.81
N VAL A 78 -19.29 2.14 -11.22
CA VAL A 78 -19.63 2.88 -9.99
C VAL A 78 -20.88 3.74 -10.19
N LYS A 79 -20.99 4.41 -11.35
CA LYS A 79 -22.16 5.20 -11.71
C LYS A 79 -23.41 4.35 -11.88
N GLU A 80 -23.31 3.21 -12.55
CA GLU A 80 -24.40 2.23 -12.72
C GLU A 80 -24.90 1.68 -11.38
N ASP A 81 -24.00 1.50 -10.39
CA ASP A 81 -24.36 1.07 -9.02
C ASP A 81 -25.05 2.20 -8.22
N GLY A 82 -25.27 3.35 -8.84
CA GLY A 82 -26.05 4.46 -8.31
C GLY A 82 -25.28 5.37 -7.37
N TYR A 83 -23.97 5.51 -7.56
CA TYR A 83 -23.15 6.53 -6.89
C TYR A 83 -23.04 7.76 -7.80
N ASP A 84 -23.07 8.94 -7.19
CA ASP A 84 -22.90 10.21 -7.91
C ASP A 84 -21.51 10.78 -7.73
N THR A 85 -20.85 10.39 -6.66
CA THR A 85 -19.50 10.82 -6.29
C THR A 85 -18.64 9.62 -5.92
N ALA A 86 -17.37 9.67 -6.29
CA ALA A 86 -16.35 8.71 -5.89
C ALA A 86 -15.11 9.41 -5.35
N ILE A 87 -14.43 8.78 -4.41
CA ILE A 87 -13.11 9.17 -3.94
C ILE A 87 -12.16 8.03 -4.31
N TYR A 88 -11.28 8.27 -5.28
CA TYR A 88 -10.21 7.35 -5.64
C TYR A 88 -8.95 7.70 -4.85
N ILE A 89 -8.48 6.75 -4.07
CA ILE A 89 -7.24 6.84 -3.28
C ILE A 89 -6.28 5.83 -3.91
N GLY A 90 -5.19 6.30 -4.49
CA GLY A 90 -4.30 5.46 -5.26
C GLY A 90 -2.85 5.54 -4.85
N ILE A 91 -2.08 4.59 -5.38
CA ILE A 91 -0.63 4.50 -5.23
C ILE A 91 0.07 5.81 -5.61
N SER A 92 1.14 6.15 -4.88
CA SER A 92 1.95 7.33 -5.18
C SER A 92 2.43 7.36 -6.63
N PRO A 93 2.30 8.49 -7.35
CA PRO A 93 2.78 8.67 -8.72
C PRO A 93 4.32 8.56 -8.84
N LYS A 94 5.05 8.59 -7.73
CA LYS A 94 6.49 8.29 -7.73
C LYS A 94 6.79 6.79 -7.88
N LEU A 95 5.82 5.94 -7.59
CA LEU A 95 5.97 4.49 -7.64
C LEU A 95 5.28 3.87 -8.86
N SER A 96 4.17 4.46 -9.32
CA SER A 96 3.39 3.97 -10.47
C SER A 96 2.69 5.10 -11.22
N ALA A 97 2.46 4.92 -12.53
CA ALA A 97 1.65 5.83 -13.31
C ALA A 97 0.12 5.65 -13.09
N THR A 98 -0.30 4.70 -12.26
CA THR A 98 -1.72 4.35 -12.06
C THR A 98 -2.57 5.56 -11.68
N LEU A 99 -2.14 6.34 -10.68
CA LEU A 99 -2.88 7.56 -10.29
C LEU A 99 -2.92 8.60 -11.42
N THR A 100 -1.85 8.75 -12.20
CA THR A 100 -1.82 9.66 -13.34
C THR A 100 -2.79 9.21 -14.42
N ASN A 101 -2.88 7.90 -14.68
CA ASN A 101 -3.77 7.32 -15.67
C ASN A 101 -5.26 7.51 -15.32
N SER A 102 -5.61 7.55 -14.03
CA SER A 102 -7.00 7.81 -13.61
C SER A 102 -7.48 9.19 -13.98
N ASN A 103 -6.58 10.19 -14.06
CA ASN A 103 -6.92 11.54 -14.53
C ASN A 103 -7.21 11.63 -16.04
N LEU A 104 -6.81 10.61 -16.81
CA LEU A 104 -7.03 10.53 -18.25
C LEU A 104 -8.31 9.74 -18.60
N ALA A 105 -8.96 9.16 -17.59
CA ALA A 105 -10.14 8.32 -17.77
C ALA A 105 -11.42 9.16 -17.97
N GLU A 106 -12.35 8.62 -18.76
CA GLU A 106 -13.69 9.19 -18.87
C GLU A 106 -14.53 8.83 -17.64
N THR A 107 -15.14 9.82 -17.00
CA THR A 107 -15.91 9.62 -15.77
C THR A 107 -17.38 9.28 -16.01
N GLY A 108 -17.90 9.44 -17.23
CA GLY A 108 -19.30 9.18 -17.56
C GLY A 108 -20.30 10.02 -16.72
N GLY A 109 -19.87 11.19 -16.23
CA GLY A 109 -20.66 12.06 -15.37
C GLY A 109 -20.63 11.69 -13.88
N LEU A 110 -19.77 10.77 -13.46
CA LEU A 110 -19.41 10.55 -12.05
C LEU A 110 -18.49 11.69 -11.58
N LYS A 111 -18.78 12.33 -10.44
CA LYS A 111 -17.84 13.26 -9.79
C LYS A 111 -16.74 12.43 -9.14
N VAL A 112 -15.50 12.55 -9.61
CA VAL A 112 -14.38 11.76 -9.07
C VAL A 112 -13.37 12.69 -8.40
N HIS A 113 -13.12 12.47 -7.11
CA HIS A 113 -12.01 13.07 -6.38
C HIS A 113 -10.83 12.10 -6.42
N ILE A 114 -9.65 12.56 -6.81
CA ILE A 114 -8.44 11.75 -6.89
C ILE A 114 -7.49 12.19 -5.78
N VAL A 115 -7.10 11.24 -4.94
CA VAL A 115 -6.23 11.45 -3.77
C VAL A 115 -4.96 10.63 -3.95
N ASP A 116 -3.80 11.30 -3.98
CA ASP A 116 -2.49 10.66 -3.91
C ASP A 116 -2.22 10.23 -2.48
N SER A 117 -2.20 8.93 -2.23
CA SER A 117 -1.88 8.41 -0.90
C SER A 117 -0.45 8.73 -0.43
N GLY A 118 0.43 9.14 -1.35
CA GLY A 118 1.86 9.25 -1.10
C GLY A 118 2.51 7.92 -0.74
N SER A 119 1.89 6.80 -1.06
CA SER A 119 2.23 5.51 -0.48
C SER A 119 1.96 4.32 -1.40
N VAL A 120 2.07 3.12 -0.85
CA VAL A 120 1.77 1.82 -1.48
C VAL A 120 1.49 0.78 -0.40
N SER A 121 0.87 -0.34 -0.77
CA SER A 121 0.57 -1.46 0.10
C SER A 121 -0.41 -1.08 1.22
N LEU A 122 -0.42 -1.79 2.32
CA LEU A 122 -1.31 -1.50 3.44
C LEU A 122 -1.17 -0.08 4.01
N MET A 123 -0.09 0.64 3.70
CA MET A 123 0.04 2.06 4.04
C MET A 123 -0.88 2.96 3.18
N GLU A 124 -1.11 2.61 1.92
CA GLU A 124 -2.19 3.16 1.10
C GLU A 124 -3.54 2.67 1.64
N GLY A 125 -3.65 1.37 1.96
CA GLY A 125 -4.84 0.76 2.54
C GLY A 125 -5.32 1.43 3.83
N ILE A 126 -4.42 1.94 4.68
CA ILE A 126 -4.79 2.72 5.88
C ILE A 126 -5.50 4.02 5.51
N ILE A 127 -5.07 4.72 4.46
CA ILE A 127 -5.75 5.93 3.99
C ILE A 127 -7.14 5.59 3.48
N VAL A 128 -7.27 4.45 2.76
CA VAL A 128 -8.58 3.93 2.33
C VAL A 128 -9.47 3.62 3.54
N ASN A 129 -8.94 2.96 4.57
CA ASN A 129 -9.67 2.67 5.79
C ASN A 129 -10.16 3.96 6.47
N TYR A 130 -9.30 4.97 6.57
CA TYR A 130 -9.70 6.27 7.13
C TYR A 130 -10.83 6.92 6.31
N ALA A 131 -10.76 6.87 4.98
CA ALA A 131 -11.85 7.36 4.12
C ALA A 131 -13.17 6.61 4.37
N VAL A 132 -13.13 5.29 4.49
CA VAL A 132 -14.29 4.46 4.83
C VAL A 132 -14.90 4.87 6.17
N ASP A 133 -14.08 5.11 7.19
CA ASP A 133 -14.54 5.56 8.50
C ASP A 133 -15.24 6.93 8.43
N LEU A 134 -14.71 7.85 7.61
CA LEU A 134 -15.31 9.17 7.42
C LEU A 134 -16.65 9.10 6.66
N VAL A 135 -16.75 8.22 5.64
CA VAL A 135 -18.03 7.93 4.96
C VAL A 135 -19.06 7.38 5.95
N LYS A 136 -18.67 6.42 6.81
CA LYS A 136 -19.55 5.86 7.85
C LYS A 136 -20.01 6.89 8.89
N LYS A 137 -19.20 7.92 9.15
CA LYS A 137 -19.57 9.07 9.98
C LYS A 137 -20.53 10.04 9.28
N GLY A 138 -20.81 9.87 7.99
CA GLY A 138 -21.75 10.67 7.21
C GLY A 138 -21.19 12.00 6.68
N LEU A 139 -19.86 12.14 6.58
CA LEU A 139 -19.22 13.32 6.02
C LEU A 139 -19.42 13.39 4.50
N GLY A 140 -19.46 14.61 3.95
CA GLY A 140 -19.48 14.84 2.50
C GLY A 140 -18.11 14.60 1.85
N ALA A 141 -18.10 14.35 0.53
CA ALA A 141 -16.89 14.00 -0.20
C ALA A 141 -15.79 15.07 -0.10
N ASP A 142 -16.14 16.34 -0.23
CA ASP A 142 -15.16 17.44 -0.16
C ASP A 142 -14.49 17.51 1.23
N GLU A 143 -15.26 17.32 2.32
CA GLU A 143 -14.73 17.28 3.69
C GLU A 143 -13.85 16.05 3.93
N ILE A 144 -14.24 14.90 3.39
CA ILE A 144 -13.42 13.67 3.46
C ILE A 144 -12.08 13.91 2.78
N VAL A 145 -12.07 14.45 1.57
CA VAL A 145 -10.84 14.73 0.81
C VAL A 145 -9.94 15.71 1.55
N GLU A 146 -10.50 16.74 2.16
CA GLU A 146 -9.74 17.68 2.99
C GLU A 146 -9.05 16.97 4.17
N LYS A 147 -9.79 16.13 4.91
CA LYS A 147 -9.24 15.35 6.04
C LYS A 147 -8.16 14.35 5.60
N LEU A 148 -8.36 13.67 4.47
CA LEU A 148 -7.36 12.77 3.89
C LEU A 148 -6.07 13.54 3.55
N ASN A 149 -6.17 14.65 2.83
CA ASN A 149 -5.03 15.48 2.46
C ASN A 149 -4.29 16.05 3.68
N ALA A 150 -5.02 16.38 4.75
CA ALA A 150 -4.43 16.84 6.02
C ALA A 150 -3.66 15.73 6.77
N SER A 151 -4.00 14.46 6.52
CA SER A 151 -3.35 13.29 7.15
C SER A 151 -2.19 12.72 6.31
N ILE A 152 -2.26 12.85 4.99
CA ILE A 152 -1.21 12.40 4.08
C ILE A 152 0.09 13.15 4.40
N GLY A 153 1.20 12.41 4.46
CA GLY A 153 2.49 12.92 4.92
C GLY A 153 2.75 12.77 6.43
N LYS A 154 1.74 12.31 7.20
CA LYS A 154 1.87 11.97 8.63
C LYS A 154 1.86 10.44 8.86
N GLN A 155 1.92 9.67 7.79
CA GLN A 155 2.08 8.23 7.82
C GLN A 155 3.53 7.84 7.52
N TYR A 156 4.00 6.79 8.16
CA TYR A 156 5.32 6.23 7.93
C TYR A 156 5.25 4.71 7.95
N SER A 157 6.05 4.09 7.08
CA SER A 157 6.20 2.64 7.02
C SER A 157 7.67 2.26 7.10
N TYR A 158 8.02 1.45 8.10
CA TYR A 158 9.34 0.88 8.24
C TYR A 158 9.39 -0.47 7.55
N CYS A 159 10.14 -0.53 6.46
CA CYS A 159 10.23 -1.66 5.56
C CYS A 159 11.60 -2.34 5.66
N TYR A 160 11.63 -3.58 6.11
CA TYR A 160 12.83 -4.41 6.06
C TYR A 160 12.87 -5.19 4.74
N PHE A 161 13.97 -5.09 4.04
CA PHE A 161 14.21 -5.84 2.82
C PHE A 161 15.34 -6.85 3.03
N ASP A 162 15.11 -8.11 2.67
CA ASP A 162 16.17 -9.11 2.65
C ASP A 162 17.18 -8.84 1.52
N THR A 163 16.72 -8.22 0.43
CA THR A 163 17.53 -7.76 -0.71
C THR A 163 16.88 -6.58 -1.41
N LEU A 164 17.69 -5.70 -1.98
CA LEU A 164 17.21 -4.61 -2.86
C LEU A 164 17.18 -5.00 -4.34
N LYS A 165 17.45 -6.27 -4.68
CA LYS A 165 17.48 -6.77 -6.05
C LYS A 165 16.22 -6.42 -6.83
N TYR A 166 15.07 -6.69 -6.23
CA TYR A 166 13.76 -6.50 -6.86
C TYR A 166 13.39 -5.03 -7.03
N LEU A 167 13.58 -4.20 -6.00
CA LEU A 167 13.38 -2.73 -6.10
C LEU A 167 14.25 -2.10 -7.17
N LYS A 168 15.50 -2.57 -7.30
CA LYS A 168 16.44 -2.08 -8.32
C LYS A 168 16.03 -2.54 -9.72
N ALA A 169 15.72 -3.82 -9.90
CA ALA A 169 15.30 -4.37 -11.18
C ALA A 169 14.00 -3.70 -11.67
N GLY A 170 13.07 -3.43 -10.77
CA GLY A 170 11.82 -2.75 -11.07
C GLY A 170 11.93 -1.23 -11.22
N GLY A 171 13.09 -0.62 -10.93
CA GLY A 171 13.28 0.84 -11.00
C GLY A 171 12.62 1.63 -9.86
N ARG A 172 12.05 1.01 -8.85
CA ARG A 172 11.36 1.65 -7.70
C ARG A 172 12.29 1.94 -6.52
N ILE A 173 13.59 1.74 -6.69
CA ILE A 173 14.62 2.09 -5.70
C ILE A 173 14.77 3.62 -5.50
N GLY A 174 14.31 4.44 -6.45
CA GLY A 174 14.25 5.89 -6.35
C GLY A 174 15.60 6.56 -6.03
N LYS A 175 15.56 7.53 -5.12
CA LYS A 175 16.76 8.29 -4.69
C LYS A 175 17.83 7.42 -4.03
N LEU A 176 17.46 6.25 -3.51
CA LEU A 176 18.41 5.30 -2.91
C LEU A 176 19.39 4.72 -3.91
N ALA A 177 19.07 4.68 -5.22
CA ALA A 177 19.95 4.17 -6.25
C ALA A 177 21.36 4.79 -6.20
N LYS A 178 21.45 6.08 -5.89
CA LYS A 178 22.73 6.81 -5.76
C LYS A 178 23.55 6.42 -4.52
N ARG A 179 22.87 5.97 -3.45
CA ARG A 179 23.51 5.62 -2.16
C ARG A 179 23.84 4.15 -2.05
N VAL A 180 23.22 3.31 -2.90
CA VAL A 180 23.24 1.85 -2.79
C VAL A 180 23.85 1.20 -4.04
N SER A 181 24.76 1.88 -4.74
CA SER A 181 25.35 1.43 -6.00
C SER A 181 26.10 0.08 -5.93
N THR A 182 26.54 -0.36 -4.74
CA THR A 182 27.39 -1.55 -4.53
C THR A 182 26.70 -2.69 -3.76
N ILE A 183 25.37 -2.66 -3.52
CA ILE A 183 24.78 -3.45 -2.44
C ILE A 183 23.78 -4.48 -2.94
N PHE A 184 24.26 -5.61 -3.47
CA PHE A 184 23.42 -6.77 -3.79
C PHE A 184 23.02 -7.61 -2.56
N ASN A 185 23.78 -7.56 -1.44
CA ASN A 185 23.57 -8.40 -0.25
C ASN A 185 23.42 -7.60 1.05
N VAL A 186 22.86 -6.42 1.01
CA VAL A 186 22.55 -5.67 2.23
C VAL A 186 21.07 -5.83 2.57
N LYS A 187 20.83 -6.10 3.83
CA LYS A 187 19.53 -6.19 4.45
C LYS A 187 19.21 -4.82 5.08
N PRO A 188 18.61 -3.89 4.34
CA PRO A 188 18.30 -2.56 4.84
C PRO A 188 16.96 -2.52 5.58
N LEU A 189 16.86 -1.60 6.54
CA LEU A 189 15.62 -1.02 6.96
C LEU A 189 15.48 0.32 6.25
N LEU A 190 14.41 0.47 5.51
CA LEU A 190 14.00 1.70 4.85
C LEU A 190 12.76 2.26 5.55
N VAL A 191 12.54 3.55 5.44
CA VAL A 191 11.26 4.18 5.74
C VAL A 191 10.66 4.70 4.44
N LEU A 192 9.40 4.40 4.21
CA LEU A 192 8.60 5.05 3.19
C LEU A 192 7.88 6.22 3.88
N ASP A 193 8.24 7.42 3.46
CA ASP A 193 7.58 8.64 3.94
C ASP A 193 6.23 8.82 3.23
N GLY A 194 5.28 9.48 3.85
CA GLY A 194 3.98 9.74 3.23
C GLY A 194 4.02 10.62 1.97
N LYS A 195 5.17 10.75 1.33
CA LYS A 195 5.41 11.47 0.06
C LYS A 195 5.89 10.55 -1.06
N GLY A 196 5.89 9.23 -0.82
CA GLY A 196 6.27 8.20 -1.79
C GLY A 196 7.78 8.02 -2.00
N ASP A 197 8.61 8.53 -1.10
CA ASP A 197 10.06 8.37 -1.17
C ASP A 197 10.55 7.35 -0.12
N PHE A 198 11.41 6.43 -0.55
CA PHE A 198 12.15 5.59 0.38
C PHE A 198 13.40 6.29 0.89
N GLU A 199 13.58 6.30 2.20
CA GLU A 199 14.78 6.77 2.86
C GLU A 199 15.47 5.65 3.63
N LEU A 200 16.80 5.71 3.71
CA LEU A 200 17.60 4.71 4.40
C LEU A 200 17.60 4.99 5.90
N VAL A 201 17.09 4.05 6.69
CA VAL A 201 17.21 4.07 8.16
C VAL A 201 18.51 3.39 8.59
N LYS A 202 18.74 2.15 8.15
CA LYS A 202 19.95 1.39 8.52
C LYS A 202 20.26 0.28 7.51
N LEU A 203 21.53 -0.08 7.41
CA LEU A 203 22.03 -1.18 6.58
C LEU A 203 22.51 -2.37 7.40
N LYS A 204 22.62 -3.53 6.76
CA LYS A 204 23.22 -4.76 7.31
C LYS A 204 22.56 -5.23 8.60
N LEU A 205 21.25 -5.23 8.63
CA LEU A 205 20.49 -5.71 9.78
C LEU A 205 20.24 -7.23 9.70
N THR A 206 20.31 -7.89 10.85
CA THR A 206 19.60 -9.16 11.01
C THR A 206 18.12 -8.87 11.23
N ARG A 207 17.25 -9.85 11.00
CA ARG A 207 15.80 -9.71 11.21
C ARG A 207 15.49 -9.25 12.64
N GLU A 208 16.12 -9.88 13.64
CA GLU A 208 15.95 -9.50 15.05
C GLU A 208 16.35 -8.04 15.35
N LYS A 209 17.44 -7.56 14.75
CA LYS A 209 17.82 -6.15 14.89
C LYS A 209 16.86 -5.20 14.17
N ALA A 210 16.26 -5.66 13.09
CA ALA A 210 15.22 -4.90 12.39
C ALA A 210 13.96 -4.77 13.25
N TYR A 211 13.51 -5.86 13.88
CA TYR A 211 12.36 -5.83 14.81
C TYR A 211 12.56 -4.81 15.94
N LYS A 212 13.70 -4.87 16.63
CA LYS A 212 14.01 -3.92 17.71
C LYS A 212 14.01 -2.47 17.23
N LEU A 213 14.61 -2.22 16.07
CA LEU A 213 14.68 -0.86 15.53
C LEU A 213 13.32 -0.36 15.07
N ILE A 214 12.49 -1.22 14.49
CA ILE A 214 11.10 -0.88 14.13
C ILE A 214 10.30 -0.57 15.38
N GLU A 215 10.38 -1.42 16.42
CA GLU A 215 9.73 -1.20 17.70
C GLU A 215 10.12 0.16 18.30
N GLU A 216 11.42 0.47 18.40
CA GLU A 216 11.93 1.75 18.89
C GLU A 216 11.37 2.94 18.12
N LYS A 217 11.33 2.83 16.79
CA LYS A 217 10.80 3.87 15.89
C LYS A 217 9.31 4.08 16.08
N ILE A 218 8.52 3.01 16.02
CA ILE A 218 7.06 3.07 16.19
C ILE A 218 6.70 3.70 17.54
N ARG A 219 7.37 3.28 18.61
CA ARG A 219 7.14 3.86 19.96
C ARG A 219 7.48 5.34 20.03
N ALA A 220 8.59 5.75 19.40
CA ALA A 220 8.99 7.14 19.37
C ALA A 220 8.04 8.01 18.53
N ASP A 221 7.61 7.51 17.39
CA ASP A 221 6.82 8.26 16.42
C ASP A 221 5.36 8.40 16.83
N ILE A 222 4.74 7.30 17.33
CA ILE A 222 3.36 7.34 17.84
C ILE A 222 3.31 8.14 19.15
N GLY A 223 4.32 7.96 20.03
CA GLY A 223 4.42 8.68 21.29
C GLY A 223 3.15 8.58 22.12
N ASN A 224 2.51 9.72 22.38
CA ASN A 224 1.26 9.83 23.13
C ASN A 224 0.03 10.06 22.23
N ALA A 225 0.12 9.74 20.93
CA ALA A 225 -1.02 9.89 20.04
C ALA A 225 -2.18 9.00 20.50
N GLU A 226 -3.39 9.59 20.58
CA GLU A 226 -4.60 8.88 21.00
C GLU A 226 -5.33 8.24 19.81
N ASN A 227 -5.15 8.79 18.61
CA ASN A 227 -5.84 8.34 17.42
C ASN A 227 -4.83 7.94 16.34
N TYR A 228 -4.65 6.65 16.13
CA TYR A 228 -3.80 6.12 15.07
C TYR A 228 -4.30 4.78 14.54
N TYR A 229 -3.92 4.52 13.31
CA TYR A 229 -4.10 3.25 12.62
C TYR A 229 -2.76 2.56 12.47
N LEU A 230 -2.75 1.23 12.54
CA LEU A 230 -1.57 0.41 12.33
C LEU A 230 -1.77 -0.53 11.15
N PHE A 231 -0.68 -0.89 10.51
CA PHE A 231 -0.69 -2.02 9.59
C PHE A 231 0.59 -2.85 9.73
N TYR A 232 0.44 -4.14 9.47
CA TYR A 232 1.50 -5.12 9.43
C TYR A 232 1.41 -5.87 8.11
N VAL A 233 2.49 -5.94 7.35
CA VAL A 233 2.49 -6.64 6.07
C VAL A 233 3.78 -7.43 5.90
N SER A 234 3.66 -8.64 5.37
CA SER A 234 4.80 -9.51 5.03
C SER A 234 4.70 -10.02 3.60
N GLY A 235 5.81 -10.50 3.04
CA GLY A 235 5.79 -11.19 1.77
C GLY A 235 5.17 -12.58 1.90
N LYS A 236 5.84 -13.48 2.64
CA LYS A 236 5.36 -14.85 2.84
C LYS A 236 5.38 -15.34 4.29
N ASP A 237 6.21 -14.72 5.11
CA ASP A 237 6.53 -15.19 6.46
C ASP A 237 5.54 -14.57 7.47
N ASP A 238 4.36 -15.17 7.64
CA ASP A 238 3.30 -14.62 8.52
C ASP A 238 3.75 -14.52 9.98
N TYR A 239 4.61 -15.43 10.44
CA TYR A 239 5.16 -15.38 11.80
C TYR A 239 5.90 -14.06 12.13
N VAL A 240 6.34 -13.32 11.10
CA VAL A 240 6.97 -12.01 11.27
C VAL A 240 5.96 -10.99 11.82
N ILE A 241 4.72 -11.08 11.39
CA ILE A 241 3.63 -10.23 11.86
C ILE A 241 3.37 -10.53 13.33
N ASP A 242 3.27 -11.81 13.68
CA ASP A 242 3.00 -12.24 15.06
C ASP A 242 4.11 -11.76 16.01
N GLU A 243 5.40 -11.95 15.63
CA GLU A 243 6.53 -11.47 16.41
C GLU A 243 6.55 -9.95 16.61
N LEU A 244 6.19 -9.16 15.58
CA LEU A 244 6.11 -7.71 15.70
C LEU A 244 4.95 -7.28 16.60
N ARG A 245 3.81 -7.94 16.49
CA ARG A 245 2.64 -7.65 17.32
C ARG A 245 2.86 -8.02 18.79
N GLU A 246 3.53 -9.14 19.07
CA GLU A 246 3.92 -9.50 20.44
C GLU A 246 4.78 -8.42 21.11
N ARG A 247 5.67 -7.76 20.36
CA ARG A 247 6.51 -6.66 20.86
C ARG A 247 5.76 -5.35 21.08
N LEU A 248 4.63 -5.18 20.41
CA LEU A 248 3.86 -3.93 20.38
C LEU A 248 2.44 -4.08 20.94
N VAL A 249 2.19 -5.09 21.78
CA VAL A 249 0.85 -5.37 22.36
C VAL A 249 0.20 -4.13 22.99
N ASP A 250 0.97 -3.31 23.68
CA ASP A 250 0.49 -2.08 24.31
C ASP A 250 0.16 -0.98 23.31
N ILE A 251 0.84 -0.94 22.17
CA ILE A 251 0.55 -0.05 21.04
C ILE A 251 -0.66 -0.58 20.28
N ASP A 252 -0.69 -1.88 19.94
CA ASP A 252 -1.81 -2.52 19.26
C ASP A 252 -3.14 -2.31 20.01
N SER A 253 -3.12 -2.45 21.34
CA SER A 253 -4.32 -2.33 22.17
C SER A 253 -4.98 -0.95 22.16
N LYS A 254 -4.25 0.08 21.75
CA LYS A 254 -4.71 1.47 21.68
C LYS A 254 -5.01 1.92 20.25
N ALA A 255 -4.62 1.14 19.26
CA ALA A 255 -4.86 1.47 17.87
C ALA A 255 -6.35 1.48 17.56
N LYS A 256 -6.81 2.46 16.79
CA LYS A 256 -8.19 2.57 16.33
C LYS A 256 -8.57 1.43 15.38
N SER A 257 -7.62 1.03 14.56
CA SER A 257 -7.75 -0.12 13.68
C SER A 257 -6.37 -0.71 13.37
N ILE A 258 -6.32 -2.02 13.16
CA ILE A 258 -5.13 -2.75 12.75
C ILE A 258 -5.45 -3.53 11.49
N HIS A 259 -4.69 -3.29 10.44
CA HIS A 259 -4.72 -4.10 9.23
C HIS A 259 -3.48 -4.98 9.18
N GLN A 260 -3.66 -6.23 8.81
CA GLN A 260 -2.55 -7.15 8.60
C GLN A 260 -2.79 -8.01 7.36
N GLY A 261 -1.71 -8.36 6.67
CA GLY A 261 -1.82 -9.16 5.47
C GLY A 261 -0.50 -9.41 4.78
N ARG A 262 -0.61 -9.89 3.55
CA ARG A 262 0.52 -10.14 2.65
C ARG A 262 0.57 -9.09 1.56
N PHE A 263 1.79 -8.83 1.08
CA PHE A 263 1.96 -8.07 -0.15
C PHE A 263 1.24 -8.75 -1.31
N GLY A 264 0.46 -8.00 -2.06
CA GLY A 264 -0.12 -8.45 -3.33
C GLY A 264 0.95 -8.74 -4.37
N SER A 265 0.54 -9.30 -5.51
CA SER A 265 1.48 -9.75 -6.57
C SER A 265 2.29 -8.60 -7.14
N VAL A 266 1.67 -7.44 -7.36
CA VAL A 266 2.35 -6.22 -7.88
C VAL A 266 3.42 -5.73 -6.92
N VAL A 267 3.09 -5.61 -5.63
CA VAL A 267 4.05 -5.14 -4.61
C VAL A 267 5.17 -6.16 -4.42
N SER A 268 4.83 -7.45 -4.36
CA SER A 268 5.79 -8.55 -4.20
C SER A 268 6.80 -8.62 -5.35
N ALA A 269 6.40 -8.27 -6.59
CA ALA A 269 7.30 -8.20 -7.74
C ALA A 269 8.47 -7.22 -7.52
N HIS A 270 8.26 -6.17 -6.74
CA HIS A 270 9.26 -5.16 -6.43
C HIS A 270 9.90 -5.31 -5.04
N ALA A 271 9.16 -5.84 -4.07
CA ALA A 271 9.63 -6.00 -2.70
C ALA A 271 10.38 -7.32 -2.47
N GLY A 272 9.93 -8.40 -3.11
CA GLY A 272 10.41 -9.76 -2.85
C GLY A 272 9.73 -10.41 -1.65
N SER A 273 9.72 -11.75 -1.64
CA SER A 273 8.93 -12.56 -0.69
C SER A 273 9.38 -12.50 0.78
N LYS A 274 10.63 -12.10 1.06
CA LYS A 274 11.18 -12.03 2.42
C LYS A 274 11.19 -10.62 3.03
N THR A 275 10.44 -9.72 2.41
CA THR A 275 10.26 -8.35 2.87
C THR A 275 9.09 -8.28 3.85
N PHE A 276 9.17 -7.41 4.81
CA PHE A 276 8.04 -7.08 5.70
C PHE A 276 8.07 -5.59 6.05
N ALA A 277 6.92 -5.08 6.42
CA ALA A 277 6.78 -3.71 6.86
C ALA A 277 5.76 -3.57 7.99
N LEU A 278 5.97 -2.58 8.81
CA LEU A 278 5.07 -2.08 9.82
C LEU A 278 4.98 -0.58 9.69
N GLY A 279 3.77 -0.05 9.73
CA GLY A 279 3.58 1.39 9.68
C GLY A 279 2.31 1.85 10.37
N TYR A 280 2.14 3.16 10.36
CA TYR A 280 1.07 3.83 11.08
C TYR A 280 0.61 5.10 10.35
N LEU A 281 -0.61 5.51 10.67
CA LEU A 281 -1.17 6.83 10.37
C LEU A 281 -1.68 7.45 11.67
N VAL A 282 -1.13 8.59 12.07
CA VAL A 282 -1.65 9.38 13.19
C VAL A 282 -2.67 10.36 12.65
N ILE A 283 -3.86 10.39 13.26
CA ILE A 283 -4.95 11.30 12.93
C ILE A 283 -5.06 12.34 14.04
N ASN A 284 -4.95 13.59 13.67
CA ASN A 284 -5.27 14.72 14.53
C ASN A 284 -6.72 15.11 14.22
N GLU A 285 -7.67 14.62 15.00
CA GLU A 285 -9.07 15.07 14.98
C GLU A 285 -9.23 16.34 15.78
#